data_0152fe740181a9dc9bb07bfd640852e3
#
_entry.id   0152fe740181a9dc9bb07bfd640852e3
#
_cell.length_a   1.000
_cell.length_b   1.000
_cell.length_c   1.000
_cell.angle_alpha   90.00
_cell.angle_beta   90.00
_cell.angle_gamma   90.00
#
_symmetry.space_group_name_H-M   'P 1'
#
loop_
_entity.id
_entity.type
_entity.pdbx_description
1 polymer ?
#
loop_
_entity_poly.entity_id
_entity_poly.type
_entity_poly.pdbx_seq_one_letter_code
_entity_poly.pdbx_strand_id
1 'polypeptide(L)'
;LRTDSKLLLYAWLIHEMLPVLEAYRTEKRERRQAFSDDQLMLARDMLRDSAPARAYFHGRYKAVYVDEFQDTDPIQTELLFYLTADEASFDPNDWRNCRPVPGSLFLVGDPKQSIYGFRGADISIYREVRGLFDGTADAAQGKPIGRCVALTCSFRASEAVCRYNNLVFGKLFQAGDADRQEQFAEMDVNISGGADAGVFFYGCRPE
;
A
#
# COMPACT_ATOMS: atom_id res chain seq x y z
N LEU A 1 11.47 -10.41 -31.15
CA LEU A 1 10.34 -10.72 -32.07
C LEU A 1 9.12 -11.34 -31.33
N ARG A 2 9.31 -12.22 -30.32
CA ARG A 2 8.19 -12.84 -29.57
C ARG A 2 7.51 -11.90 -28.57
N THR A 3 8.22 -10.93 -28.03
CA THR A 3 7.69 -9.97 -27.02
C THR A 3 6.81 -8.93 -27.70
N ASP A 4 7.24 -8.41 -28.86
CA ASP A 4 6.51 -7.39 -29.62
C ASP A 4 5.14 -7.88 -30.12
N SER A 5 5.07 -9.15 -30.56
CA SER A 5 3.80 -9.75 -31.02
C SER A 5 2.78 -9.90 -29.89
N LYS A 6 3.21 -10.21 -28.67
CA LYS A 6 2.33 -10.29 -27.50
C LYS A 6 1.83 -8.91 -27.10
N LEU A 7 2.69 -7.90 -27.10
CA LEU A 7 2.30 -6.52 -26.80
C LEU A 7 1.27 -5.98 -27.78
N LEU A 8 1.45 -6.25 -29.08
CA LEU A 8 0.48 -5.87 -30.11
C LEU A 8 -0.87 -6.58 -29.92
N LEU A 9 -0.85 -7.88 -29.58
CA LEU A 9 -2.07 -8.61 -29.29
C LEU A 9 -2.80 -8.04 -28.07
N TYR A 10 -2.08 -7.73 -26.98
CA TYR A 10 -2.68 -7.11 -25.80
C TYR A 10 -3.24 -5.72 -26.11
N ALA A 11 -2.50 -4.88 -26.84
CA ALA A 11 -2.97 -3.57 -27.25
C ALA A 11 -4.25 -3.65 -28.11
N TRP A 12 -4.29 -4.59 -29.03
CA TRP A 12 -5.49 -4.84 -29.84
C TRP A 12 -6.67 -5.33 -28.98
N LEU A 13 -6.47 -6.32 -28.10
CA LEU A 13 -7.51 -6.80 -27.19
C LEU A 13 -8.06 -5.68 -26.31
N ILE A 14 -7.19 -4.84 -25.74
CA ILE A 14 -7.60 -3.69 -24.93
C ILE A 14 -8.46 -2.75 -25.79
N HIS A 15 -8.02 -2.43 -27.02
CA HIS A 15 -8.76 -1.56 -27.92
C HIS A 15 -10.17 -2.09 -28.21
N GLU A 16 -10.31 -3.37 -28.52
CA GLU A 16 -11.62 -4.02 -28.78
C GLU A 16 -12.51 -4.06 -27.52
N MET A 17 -11.92 -4.11 -26.34
CA MET A 17 -12.68 -4.15 -25.08
C MET A 17 -13.15 -2.75 -24.62
N LEU A 18 -12.52 -1.66 -25.05
CA LEU A 18 -12.89 -0.30 -24.62
C LEU A 18 -14.37 0.02 -24.84
N PRO A 19 -14.97 -0.21 -26.03
CA PRO A 19 -16.40 0.06 -26.27
C PRO A 19 -17.32 -0.73 -25.33
N VAL A 20 -16.95 -1.97 -25.03
CA VAL A 20 -17.71 -2.83 -24.11
C VAL A 20 -17.67 -2.27 -22.68
N LEU A 21 -16.49 -1.82 -22.24
CA LEU A 21 -16.33 -1.19 -20.92
C LEU A 21 -17.13 0.13 -20.82
N GLU A 22 -17.16 0.92 -21.88
CA GLU A 22 -17.93 2.16 -21.91
C GLU A 22 -19.44 1.89 -21.89
N ALA A 23 -19.92 0.92 -22.67
CA ALA A 23 -21.30 0.50 -22.63
C ALA A 23 -21.71 -0.02 -21.25
N TYR A 24 -20.86 -0.83 -20.61
CA TYR A 24 -21.08 -1.32 -19.25
C TYR A 24 -21.12 -0.20 -18.21
N ARG A 25 -20.21 0.78 -18.31
CA ARG A 25 -20.22 1.96 -17.42
C ARG A 25 -21.50 2.79 -17.60
N THR A 26 -21.96 2.95 -18.83
CA THR A 26 -23.19 3.69 -19.15
C THR A 26 -24.39 2.97 -18.55
N GLU A 27 -24.51 1.67 -18.78
CA GLU A 27 -25.58 0.83 -18.22
C GLU A 27 -25.64 0.90 -16.68
N LYS A 28 -24.47 0.83 -16.01
CA LYS A 28 -24.41 0.99 -14.54
C LYS A 28 -24.91 2.35 -14.07
N ARG A 29 -24.55 3.43 -14.78
CA ARG A 29 -24.99 4.79 -14.45
C ARG A 29 -26.51 4.94 -14.62
N GLU A 30 -27.06 4.43 -15.72
CA GLU A 30 -28.50 4.46 -15.98
C GLU A 30 -29.29 3.67 -14.92
N ARG A 31 -28.77 2.52 -14.51
CA ARG A 31 -29.35 1.71 -13.45
C ARG A 31 -29.07 2.22 -12.04
N ARG A 32 -28.26 3.24 -11.88
CA ARG A 32 -27.79 3.77 -10.57
C ARG A 32 -27.15 2.69 -9.71
N GLN A 33 -26.38 1.80 -10.31
CA GLN A 33 -25.66 0.71 -9.64
C GLN A 33 -24.18 1.05 -9.54
N ALA A 34 -23.60 0.81 -8.35
CA ALA A 34 -22.17 0.94 -8.12
C ALA A 34 -21.69 -0.25 -7.26
N PHE A 35 -20.60 -0.88 -7.68
CA PHE A 35 -19.87 -1.85 -6.88
C PHE A 35 -18.87 -1.12 -5.97
N SER A 36 -18.24 -1.86 -5.04
CA SER A 36 -17.26 -1.27 -4.12
C SER A 36 -16.10 -0.56 -4.85
N ASP A 37 -15.58 -1.16 -5.91
CA ASP A 37 -14.50 -0.58 -6.71
C ASP A 37 -14.95 0.70 -7.45
N ASP A 38 -16.19 0.73 -7.93
CA ASP A 38 -16.75 1.94 -8.55
C ASP A 38 -16.83 3.09 -7.54
N GLN A 39 -17.15 2.81 -6.27
CA GLN A 39 -17.23 3.84 -5.23
C GLN A 39 -15.85 4.44 -4.96
N LEU A 40 -14.80 3.62 -4.90
CA LEU A 40 -13.42 4.09 -4.75
C LEU A 40 -12.98 4.95 -5.94
N MET A 41 -13.24 4.49 -7.17
CA MET A 41 -12.93 5.25 -8.38
C MET A 41 -13.68 6.57 -8.44
N LEU A 42 -14.97 6.59 -8.11
CA LEU A 42 -15.78 7.81 -8.10
C LEU A 42 -15.32 8.79 -7.02
N ALA A 43 -14.96 8.30 -5.84
CA ALA A 43 -14.41 9.13 -4.77
C ALA A 43 -13.06 9.74 -5.15
N ARG A 44 -12.16 8.94 -5.75
CA ARG A 44 -10.88 9.39 -6.29
C ARG A 44 -11.09 10.47 -7.36
N ASP A 45 -11.95 10.20 -8.36
CA ASP A 45 -12.23 11.14 -9.45
C ASP A 45 -12.86 12.44 -8.92
N MET A 46 -13.79 12.37 -7.97
CA MET A 46 -14.35 13.53 -7.32
C MET A 46 -13.28 14.40 -6.63
N LEU A 47 -12.35 13.79 -5.90
CA LEU A 47 -11.27 14.53 -5.25
C LEU A 47 -10.26 15.09 -6.27
N ARG A 48 -9.97 14.33 -7.35
CA ARG A 48 -9.08 14.78 -8.41
C ARG A 48 -9.66 15.99 -9.15
N ASP A 49 -10.93 15.95 -9.50
CA ASP A 49 -11.54 16.88 -10.46
C ASP A 49 -12.24 18.08 -9.78
N SER A 50 -12.45 18.06 -8.46
CA SER A 50 -13.22 19.06 -7.76
C SER A 50 -12.49 19.69 -6.56
N ALA A 51 -11.93 20.89 -6.74
CA ALA A 51 -11.35 21.66 -5.65
C ALA A 51 -12.39 21.98 -4.51
N PRO A 52 -13.67 22.28 -4.80
CA PRO A 52 -14.64 22.42 -3.73
C PRO A 52 -14.87 21.16 -2.89
N ALA A 53 -14.81 19.97 -3.53
CA ALA A 53 -14.89 18.70 -2.80
C ALA A 53 -13.67 18.51 -1.88
N ARG A 54 -12.46 18.76 -2.37
CA ARG A 54 -11.25 18.71 -1.54
C ARG A 54 -11.34 19.67 -0.36
N ALA A 55 -11.71 20.92 -0.61
CA ALA A 55 -11.86 21.93 0.44
C ALA A 55 -12.89 21.51 1.52
N TYR A 56 -14.00 20.90 1.12
CA TYR A 56 -14.99 20.36 2.04
C TYR A 56 -14.40 19.28 2.95
N PHE A 57 -13.69 18.31 2.36
CA PHE A 57 -13.11 17.19 3.14
C PHE A 57 -11.94 17.64 4.01
N HIS A 58 -11.10 18.58 3.55
CA HIS A 58 -10.04 19.18 4.38
C HIS A 58 -10.63 19.96 5.58
N GLY A 59 -11.78 20.59 5.39
CA GLY A 59 -12.52 21.23 6.49
C GLY A 59 -13.00 20.22 7.54
N ARG A 60 -13.40 19.03 7.09
CA ARG A 60 -14.01 17.98 7.91
C ARG A 60 -12.99 17.04 8.57
N TYR A 61 -11.98 16.64 7.84
CA TYR A 61 -10.95 15.68 8.29
C TYR A 61 -9.59 16.39 8.41
N LYS A 62 -9.09 16.49 9.62
CA LYS A 62 -7.80 17.14 9.89
C LYS A 62 -6.64 16.18 9.76
N ALA A 63 -6.90 14.89 9.99
CA ALA A 63 -5.91 13.83 9.85
C ALA A 63 -6.61 12.54 9.39
N VAL A 64 -5.90 11.79 8.58
CA VAL A 64 -6.28 10.47 8.07
C VAL A 64 -5.26 9.47 8.58
N TYR A 65 -5.74 8.45 9.27
CA TYR A 65 -4.92 7.35 9.78
C TYR A 65 -5.27 6.11 9.00
N VAL A 66 -4.27 5.48 8.39
CA VAL A 66 -4.41 4.26 7.61
C VAL A 66 -3.62 3.16 8.30
N ASP A 67 -4.31 2.09 8.67
CA ASP A 67 -3.71 0.88 9.18
C ASP A 67 -3.60 -0.16 8.06
N GLU A 68 -2.65 -1.10 8.19
CA GLU A 68 -2.38 -2.16 7.22
C GLU A 68 -2.15 -1.62 5.80
N PHE A 69 -1.38 -0.53 5.69
CA PHE A 69 -1.17 0.16 4.41
C PHE A 69 -0.55 -0.74 3.33
N GLN A 70 0.15 -1.83 3.69
CA GLN A 70 0.69 -2.81 2.74
C GLN A 70 -0.40 -3.56 1.94
N ASP A 71 -1.66 -3.51 2.39
CA ASP A 71 -2.79 -4.17 1.76
C ASP A 71 -3.66 -3.22 0.91
N THR A 72 -3.21 -1.97 0.74
CA THR A 72 -3.91 -0.99 -0.10
C THR A 72 -3.62 -1.20 -1.58
N ASP A 73 -4.61 -0.86 -2.40
CA ASP A 73 -4.48 -0.83 -3.86
C ASP A 73 -4.03 0.56 -4.37
N PRO A 74 -3.60 0.68 -5.64
CA PRO A 74 -3.18 1.95 -6.22
C PRO A 74 -4.24 3.06 -6.16
N ILE A 75 -5.54 2.71 -6.33
CA ILE A 75 -6.64 3.70 -6.33
C ILE A 75 -6.87 4.26 -4.93
N GLN A 76 -6.79 3.39 -3.91
CA GLN A 76 -6.88 3.81 -2.51
C GLN A 76 -5.73 4.75 -2.15
N THR A 77 -4.51 4.45 -2.59
CA THR A 77 -3.36 5.31 -2.37
C THR A 77 -3.52 6.67 -3.02
N GLU A 78 -3.92 6.70 -4.29
CA GLU A 78 -4.20 7.93 -5.04
C GLU A 78 -5.28 8.77 -4.32
N LEU A 79 -6.37 8.14 -3.86
CA LEU A 79 -7.42 8.78 -3.11
C LEU A 79 -6.91 9.41 -1.81
N LEU A 80 -6.06 8.70 -1.06
CA LEU A 80 -5.47 9.21 0.18
C LEU A 80 -4.61 10.46 -0.05
N PHE A 81 -3.79 10.44 -1.13
CA PHE A 81 -2.97 11.59 -1.47
C PHE A 81 -3.82 12.79 -1.91
N TYR A 82 -4.83 12.60 -2.76
CA TYR A 82 -5.75 13.68 -3.13
C TYR A 82 -6.57 14.22 -1.96
N LEU A 83 -6.96 13.34 -1.03
CA LEU A 83 -7.70 13.74 0.17
C LEU A 83 -6.87 14.59 1.12
N THR A 84 -5.55 14.41 1.16
CA THR A 84 -4.68 15.05 2.14
C THR A 84 -3.74 16.11 1.54
N ALA A 85 -3.75 16.25 0.20
CA ALA A 85 -2.86 17.16 -0.51
C ALA A 85 -3.03 18.62 -0.10
N ASP A 86 -1.91 19.33 0.03
CA ASP A 86 -1.92 20.79 0.01
C ASP A 86 -2.30 21.28 -1.39
N GLU A 87 -3.29 22.16 -1.51
CA GLU A 87 -3.73 22.71 -2.80
C GLU A 87 -2.61 23.39 -3.59
N ALA A 88 -1.59 23.91 -2.92
CA ALA A 88 -0.44 24.52 -3.60
C ALA A 88 0.44 23.50 -4.33
N SER A 89 0.37 22.23 -3.95
CA SER A 89 1.13 21.13 -4.55
C SER A 89 0.23 20.11 -5.27
N PHE A 90 -1.05 20.41 -5.41
CA PHE A 90 -2.01 19.48 -6.00
C PHE A 90 -1.76 19.29 -7.50
N ASP A 91 -1.61 18.04 -7.93
CA ASP A 91 -1.48 17.65 -9.34
C ASP A 91 -2.55 16.59 -9.69
N PRO A 92 -3.53 16.93 -10.54
CA PRO A 92 -4.57 15.98 -10.94
C PRO A 92 -4.07 14.87 -11.88
N ASN A 93 -2.86 15.02 -12.47
CA ASN A 93 -2.31 14.08 -13.43
C ASN A 93 -1.40 13.05 -12.78
N ASP A 94 -0.79 13.40 -11.61
CA ASP A 94 0.09 12.48 -10.89
C ASP A 94 0.05 12.76 -9.38
N TRP A 95 -0.60 11.86 -8.66
CA TRP A 95 -0.70 11.93 -7.19
C TRP A 95 0.66 11.97 -6.48
N ARG A 96 1.73 11.49 -7.13
CA ARG A 96 3.09 11.47 -6.59
C ARG A 96 3.65 12.87 -6.39
N ASN A 97 3.16 13.82 -7.17
CA ASN A 97 3.51 15.22 -7.03
C ASN A 97 2.76 15.93 -5.89
N CYS A 98 1.64 15.36 -5.44
CA CYS A 98 0.88 15.89 -4.33
C CYS A 98 1.67 15.79 -3.03
N ARG A 99 1.62 16.84 -2.22
CA ARG A 99 2.23 16.88 -0.89
C ARG A 99 1.13 16.95 0.16
N PRO A 100 1.01 15.91 1.00
CA PRO A 100 0.07 15.96 2.13
C PRO A 100 0.33 17.16 3.03
N VAL A 101 -0.72 17.81 3.49
CA VAL A 101 -0.60 18.85 4.52
C VAL A 101 0.12 18.27 5.73
N PRO A 102 1.11 18.95 6.32
CA PRO A 102 1.85 18.41 7.46
C PRO A 102 0.93 17.93 8.60
N GLY A 103 1.05 16.66 8.97
CA GLY A 103 0.22 16.02 10.01
C GLY A 103 -1.15 15.54 9.55
N SER A 104 -1.49 15.66 8.26
CA SER A 104 -2.79 15.18 7.74
C SER A 104 -2.81 13.71 7.36
N LEU A 105 -1.68 13.09 7.06
CA LEU A 105 -1.60 11.68 6.65
C LEU A 105 -0.65 10.90 7.55
N PHE A 106 -1.16 9.80 8.11
CA PHE A 106 -0.41 8.88 8.93
C PHE A 106 -0.67 7.44 8.46
N LEU A 107 0.39 6.76 8.03
CA LEU A 107 0.31 5.41 7.48
C LEU A 107 1.03 4.42 8.40
N VAL A 108 0.38 3.31 8.70
CA VAL A 108 0.95 2.19 9.45
C VAL A 108 0.87 0.94 8.59
N GLY A 109 1.94 0.18 8.53
CA GLY A 109 1.96 -1.07 7.78
C GLY A 109 3.27 -1.82 7.94
N ASP A 110 3.21 -3.10 7.66
CA ASP A 110 4.37 -3.98 7.61
C ASP A 110 4.44 -4.66 6.23
N PRO A 111 5.36 -4.24 5.35
CA PRO A 111 5.44 -4.79 3.99
C PRO A 111 5.71 -6.30 3.96
N LYS A 112 6.26 -6.88 5.05
CA LYS A 112 6.47 -8.33 5.17
C LYS A 112 5.16 -9.11 5.34
N GLN A 113 4.07 -8.42 5.73
CA GLN A 113 2.75 -9.01 5.94
C GLN A 113 1.83 -8.84 4.72
N SER A 114 2.30 -8.28 3.61
CA SER A 114 1.51 -8.13 2.39
C SER A 114 1.19 -9.49 1.77
N ILE A 115 -0.07 -9.91 1.88
CA ILE A 115 -0.58 -11.19 1.35
C ILE A 115 -1.78 -11.01 0.41
N TYR A 116 -2.26 -9.79 0.19
CA TYR A 116 -3.48 -9.49 -0.57
C TYR A 116 -3.23 -9.05 -2.01
N GLY A 117 -2.08 -9.39 -2.61
CA GLY A 117 -1.79 -9.12 -4.03
C GLY A 117 -2.86 -9.67 -4.98
N PHE A 118 -3.50 -10.79 -4.66
CA PHE A 118 -4.62 -11.35 -5.44
C PHE A 118 -5.91 -10.51 -5.37
N ARG A 119 -5.99 -9.54 -4.45
CA ARG A 119 -7.11 -8.58 -4.30
C ARG A 119 -6.77 -7.19 -4.79
N GLY A 120 -5.63 -7.01 -5.45
CA GLY A 120 -5.19 -5.73 -6.00
C GLY A 120 -4.23 -4.93 -5.11
N ALA A 121 -3.87 -5.43 -3.93
CA ALA A 121 -2.81 -4.82 -3.14
C ALA A 121 -1.48 -4.87 -3.89
N ASP A 122 -0.74 -3.77 -3.88
CA ASP A 122 0.52 -3.65 -4.61
C ASP A 122 1.64 -3.17 -3.69
N ILE A 123 2.54 -4.09 -3.36
CA ILE A 123 3.69 -3.80 -2.50
C ILE A 123 4.65 -2.77 -3.14
N SER A 124 4.64 -2.62 -4.46
CA SER A 124 5.46 -1.61 -5.13
C SER A 124 5.00 -0.21 -4.76
N ILE A 125 3.69 0.00 -4.63
CA ILE A 125 3.09 1.26 -4.17
C ILE A 125 3.51 1.57 -2.72
N TYR A 126 3.52 0.56 -1.84
CA TYR A 126 4.03 0.75 -0.47
C TYR A 126 5.47 1.28 -0.46
N ARG A 127 6.36 0.66 -1.27
CA ARG A 127 7.76 1.08 -1.39
C ARG A 127 7.89 2.48 -1.97
N GLU A 128 7.11 2.79 -2.98
CA GLU A 128 7.07 4.09 -3.62
C GLU A 128 6.65 5.18 -2.63
N VAL A 129 5.55 4.97 -1.90
CA VAL A 129 5.06 5.91 -0.88
C VAL A 129 6.09 6.08 0.24
N ARG A 130 6.68 4.99 0.73
CA ARG A 130 7.77 5.04 1.70
C ARG A 130 8.92 5.91 1.19
N GLY A 131 9.32 5.71 -0.08
CA GLY A 131 10.38 6.48 -0.72
C GLY A 131 10.06 7.97 -0.86
N LEU A 132 8.79 8.33 -1.09
CA LEU A 132 8.35 9.73 -1.05
C LEU A 132 8.47 10.33 0.37
N PHE A 133 8.10 9.55 1.41
CA PHE A 133 8.16 10.02 2.79
C PHE A 133 9.60 10.21 3.29
N ASP A 134 10.52 9.31 2.95
CA ASP A 134 11.93 9.40 3.40
C ASP A 134 12.86 10.11 2.40
N GLY A 135 12.34 10.49 1.21
CA GLY A 135 13.08 11.23 0.19
C GLY A 135 13.97 10.36 -0.69
N THR A 136 13.80 9.03 -0.68
CA THR A 136 14.59 8.10 -1.51
C THR A 136 13.96 7.79 -2.86
N ALA A 137 12.66 8.07 -3.05
CA ALA A 137 11.91 7.68 -4.25
C ALA A 137 12.27 8.46 -5.52
N ASP A 138 12.85 9.66 -5.40
CA ASP A 138 13.30 10.40 -6.59
C ASP A 138 14.39 11.42 -6.26
N ALA A 139 15.55 11.21 -6.85
CA ALA A 139 16.67 12.17 -6.77
C ALA A 139 16.36 13.52 -7.43
N ALA A 140 15.34 13.62 -8.26
CA ALA A 140 14.99 14.84 -8.99
C ALA A 140 14.15 15.84 -8.16
N GLN A 141 13.38 15.38 -7.18
CA GLN A 141 12.60 16.26 -6.30
C GLN A 141 13.05 16.29 -4.84
N GLY A 142 13.88 15.39 -4.43
CA GLY A 142 14.84 15.39 -3.30
C GLY A 142 14.40 15.78 -1.90
N LYS A 143 13.15 16.20 -1.67
CA LYS A 143 12.70 16.56 -0.32
C LYS A 143 11.68 15.53 0.19
N PRO A 144 11.95 14.91 1.36
CA PRO A 144 10.98 14.03 1.99
C PRO A 144 9.67 14.78 2.26
N ILE A 145 8.54 14.10 2.00
CA ILE A 145 7.21 14.67 2.29
C ILE A 145 6.77 14.43 3.73
N GLY A 146 7.53 13.64 4.47
CA GLY A 146 7.19 13.28 5.82
C GLY A 146 8.35 12.64 6.58
N ARG A 147 8.03 11.68 7.45
CA ARG A 147 9.01 10.97 8.27
C ARG A 147 8.64 9.49 8.36
N CYS A 148 9.58 8.61 8.11
CA CYS A 148 9.46 7.19 8.36
C CYS A 148 10.02 6.82 9.72
N VAL A 149 9.28 6.01 10.48
CA VAL A 149 9.71 5.47 11.77
C VAL A 149 9.53 3.97 11.73
N ALA A 150 10.59 3.22 12.03
CA ALA A 150 10.52 1.77 12.15
C ALA A 150 10.29 1.38 13.61
N LEU A 151 9.33 0.48 13.85
CA LEU A 151 9.08 -0.14 15.13
C LEU A 151 9.70 -1.54 15.11
N THR A 152 10.79 -1.76 15.85
CA THR A 152 11.50 -3.04 15.91
C THR A 152 11.18 -3.81 17.19
N CYS A 153 10.73 -3.13 18.24
CA CYS A 153 10.46 -3.73 19.54
C CYS A 153 9.07 -4.38 19.59
N SER A 154 9.02 -5.66 19.91
CA SER A 154 7.77 -6.39 20.13
C SER A 154 7.29 -6.21 21.57
N PHE A 155 6.09 -5.65 21.72
CA PHE A 155 5.37 -5.56 23.00
C PHE A 155 4.31 -6.66 23.15
N ARG A 156 4.20 -7.56 22.17
CA ARG A 156 3.15 -8.58 22.11
C ARG A 156 3.70 -9.99 22.32
N ALA A 157 4.86 -10.28 21.75
CA ALA A 157 5.47 -11.60 21.79
C ALA A 157 6.51 -11.72 22.92
N SER A 158 6.58 -12.91 23.55
CA SER A 158 7.64 -13.23 24.51
C SER A 158 9.01 -13.37 23.83
N GLU A 159 10.07 -13.30 24.63
CA GLU A 159 11.45 -13.45 24.17
C GLU A 159 11.67 -14.72 23.33
N ALA A 160 11.14 -15.87 23.78
CA ALA A 160 11.29 -17.14 23.09
C ALA A 160 10.67 -17.12 21.69
N VAL A 161 9.50 -16.48 21.54
CA VAL A 161 8.82 -16.33 20.23
C VAL A 161 9.58 -15.38 19.32
N CYS A 162 10.04 -14.24 19.84
CA CYS A 162 10.83 -13.30 19.06
C CYS A 162 12.14 -13.94 18.55
N ARG A 163 12.88 -14.62 19.43
CA ARG A 163 14.12 -15.33 19.05
C ARG A 163 13.88 -16.41 17.99
N TYR A 164 12.81 -17.19 18.16
CA TYR A 164 12.43 -18.20 17.16
C TYR A 164 12.13 -17.56 15.80
N ASN A 165 11.30 -16.51 15.79
CA ASN A 165 10.96 -15.79 14.57
C ASN A 165 12.22 -15.19 13.91
N ASN A 166 13.09 -14.55 14.69
CA ASN A 166 14.35 -13.98 14.17
C ASN A 166 15.23 -15.07 13.53
N LEU A 167 15.33 -16.25 14.17
CA LEU A 167 16.12 -17.35 13.64
C LEU A 167 15.56 -17.93 12.33
N VAL A 168 14.24 -18.12 12.27
CA VAL A 168 13.57 -18.74 11.12
C VAL A 168 13.47 -17.74 9.95
N PHE A 169 12.91 -16.58 10.19
CA PHE A 169 12.64 -15.60 9.15
C PHE A 169 13.90 -14.86 8.69
N GLY A 170 14.88 -14.68 9.58
CA GLY A 170 16.19 -14.18 9.18
C GLY A 170 16.90 -15.03 8.14
N LYS A 171 16.63 -16.35 8.13
CA LYS A 171 17.12 -17.26 7.08
C LYS A 171 16.26 -17.27 5.82
N LEU A 172 14.94 -17.26 6.00
CA LEU A 172 13.98 -17.34 4.89
C LEU A 172 14.00 -16.08 4.02
N PHE A 173 14.08 -14.91 4.64
CA PHE A 173 14.06 -13.63 3.92
C PHE A 173 15.41 -13.21 3.33
N GLN A 174 16.50 -13.88 3.68
CA GLN A 174 17.81 -13.62 3.05
C GLN A 174 17.94 -14.16 1.62
N ALA A 175 17.15 -15.17 1.25
CA ALA A 175 17.18 -15.82 -0.05
C ALA A 175 16.20 -15.23 -1.07
N GLY A 176 15.48 -14.15 -0.72
CA GLY A 176 14.39 -13.59 -1.52
C GLY A 176 14.88 -12.69 -2.65
N ASP A 177 14.09 -12.66 -3.71
CA ASP A 177 14.19 -11.69 -4.81
C ASP A 177 13.90 -10.28 -4.23
N ALA A 178 14.92 -9.41 -4.27
CA ALA A 178 14.85 -8.06 -3.69
C ALA A 178 13.68 -7.22 -4.24
N ASP A 179 13.19 -7.55 -5.43
CA ASP A 179 12.06 -6.88 -6.06
C ASP A 179 10.70 -7.32 -5.49
N ARG A 180 10.64 -8.49 -4.86
CA ARG A 180 9.39 -9.10 -4.38
C ARG A 180 9.28 -9.23 -2.88
N GLN A 181 10.39 -9.10 -2.15
CA GLN A 181 10.43 -9.37 -0.72
C GLN A 181 11.20 -8.29 0.02
N GLU A 182 10.63 -7.78 1.10
CA GLU A 182 11.30 -6.85 2.00
C GLU A 182 12.41 -7.54 2.80
N GLN A 183 13.44 -6.78 3.15
CA GLN A 183 14.50 -7.28 4.01
C GLN A 183 13.96 -7.57 5.41
N PHE A 184 14.41 -8.67 5.99
CA PHE A 184 14.07 -9.00 7.36
C PHE A 184 14.75 -8.01 8.32
N ALA A 185 13.95 -7.47 9.25
CA ALA A 185 14.46 -6.72 10.39
C ALA A 185 14.23 -7.56 11.65
N GLU A 186 15.27 -7.75 12.45
CA GLU A 186 15.17 -8.44 13.73
C GLU A 186 14.22 -7.70 14.67
N MET A 187 13.44 -8.49 15.40
CA MET A 187 12.55 -7.97 16.45
C MET A 187 13.30 -7.89 17.78
N ASP A 188 13.31 -6.71 18.37
CA ASP A 188 13.75 -6.50 19.74
C ASP A 188 12.68 -6.99 20.72
N VAL A 189 13.12 -7.43 21.88
CA VAL A 189 12.25 -8.03 22.88
C VAL A 189 12.00 -7.03 24.02
N ASN A 190 10.73 -6.78 24.32
CA ASN A 190 10.35 -5.99 25.49
C ASN A 190 9.81 -6.86 26.66
N ILE A 191 9.27 -8.05 26.36
CA ILE A 191 8.70 -8.94 27.36
C ILE A 191 9.64 -10.11 27.61
N SER A 192 10.23 -10.17 28.81
CA SER A 192 11.01 -11.33 29.26
C SER A 192 10.09 -12.54 29.43
N GLY A 193 10.52 -13.69 28.93
CA GLY A 193 9.80 -14.96 29.13
C GLY A 193 9.85 -15.43 30.59
N GLY A 194 8.78 -16.06 31.09
CA GLY A 194 8.80 -16.83 32.33
C GLY A 194 9.64 -18.12 32.17
N ALA A 195 9.88 -18.82 33.27
CA ALA A 195 10.69 -20.06 33.30
C ALA A 195 10.19 -21.15 32.32
N ASP A 196 8.88 -21.15 32.03
CA ASP A 196 8.22 -22.11 31.13
C ASP A 196 7.94 -21.54 29.71
N ALA A 197 8.46 -20.36 29.38
CA ALA A 197 8.25 -19.76 28.07
C ALA A 197 9.13 -20.45 27.04
N GLY A 198 8.51 -20.94 25.94
CA GLY A 198 9.24 -21.63 24.88
C GLY A 198 8.42 -21.77 23.60
N VAL A 199 9.10 -22.23 22.56
CA VAL A 199 8.46 -22.68 21.33
C VAL A 199 8.55 -24.19 21.29
N PHE A 200 7.40 -24.86 21.22
CA PHE A 200 7.30 -26.31 21.29
C PHE A 200 6.88 -26.86 19.92
N PHE A 201 7.60 -27.89 19.45
CA PHE A 201 7.25 -28.60 18.23
C PHE A 201 6.61 -29.93 18.55
N TYR A 202 5.43 -30.16 18.03
CA TYR A 202 4.76 -31.44 18.08
C TYR A 202 4.86 -32.10 16.71
N GLY A 203 5.65 -33.18 16.62
CA GLY A 203 5.76 -33.99 15.42
C GLY A 203 4.63 -35.03 15.40
N CYS A 204 3.77 -35.00 14.37
CA CYS A 204 2.96 -36.16 14.02
C CYS A 204 3.84 -37.12 13.23
N ARG A 205 3.98 -38.39 13.70
CA ARG A 205 4.55 -39.44 12.83
C ARG A 205 3.53 -39.70 11.72
N PRO A 206 3.91 -39.69 10.44
CA PRO A 206 3.03 -40.21 9.41
C PRO A 206 2.83 -41.71 9.71
N GLU A 207 1.58 -42.16 9.77
CA GLU A 207 1.18 -43.56 9.83
C GLU A 207 1.55 -44.26 8.52
#